data_17bc11d8462f6739f3ea345e39987f63
#
_entry.id   17bc11d8462f6739f3ea345e39987f63
#
_cell.length_a   1.000
_cell.length_b   1.000
_cell.length_c   1.000
_cell.angle_alpha   90.00
_cell.angle_beta   90.00
_cell.angle_gamma   90.00
#
_symmetry.space_group_name_H-M   'P 1'
#
loop_
_entity.id
_entity.type
_entity.pdbx_description
1 polymer ?
#
loop_
_entity_poly.entity_id
_entity_poly.type
_entity_poly.pdbx_seq_one_letter_code
_entity_poly.pdbx_strand_id
1 'polypeptide(L)'
;MTNNTLYQVAKLGKPHSLRGFQYINIDNFFRRFDLSNISMQVGNEELIVENFKTHLKDRNLIKFKDFDTIESIERLRDKVVSISDKYKNDFLNDSKLPWPGFFINKNLGKSDLVLLGFNFSQNFTFCEVSNLTDFPIPYNDKFFSYQNNQLILIN
;
A
#
# COMPACT_ATOMS: atom_id res chain seq x y z
N MET A 1 -3.46 3.76 24.44
CA MET A 1 -3.75 3.03 23.21
C MET A 1 -3.60 3.95 22.01
N THR A 2 -2.71 3.63 21.14
CA THR A 2 -2.59 4.37 19.89
C THR A 2 -3.57 3.79 18.89
N ASN A 3 -4.53 4.59 18.46
CA ASN A 3 -5.43 4.21 17.38
C ASN A 3 -4.71 4.43 16.05
N ASN A 4 -4.28 3.35 15.46
CA ASN A 4 -3.64 3.42 14.15
C ASN A 4 -4.72 3.57 13.07
N THR A 5 -4.47 4.43 12.12
CA THR A 5 -5.33 4.59 10.96
C THR A 5 -5.09 3.42 9.99
N LEU A 6 -6.16 2.90 9.42
CA LEU A 6 -6.10 1.85 8.41
C LEU A 6 -6.34 2.45 7.03
N TYR A 7 -5.56 2.02 6.07
CA TYR A 7 -5.66 2.49 4.69
C TYR A 7 -5.91 1.31 3.76
N GLN A 8 -6.91 1.42 2.90
CA GLN A 8 -7.20 0.40 1.90
C GLN A 8 -6.10 0.38 0.86
N VAL A 9 -5.48 -0.78 0.67
CA VAL A 9 -4.35 -0.93 -0.25
C VAL A 9 -4.55 -2.04 -1.28
N ALA A 10 -5.52 -2.93 -1.06
CA ALA A 10 -5.68 -4.09 -1.91
C ALA A 10 -7.07 -4.69 -1.81
N LYS A 11 -7.34 -5.60 -2.74
CA LYS A 11 -8.54 -6.44 -2.74
C LYS A 11 -8.13 -7.86 -3.07
N LEU A 12 -8.64 -8.82 -2.34
CA LEU A 12 -8.32 -10.23 -2.56
C LEU A 12 -9.13 -10.80 -3.73
N GLY A 13 -8.49 -11.65 -4.50
CA GLY A 13 -9.12 -12.34 -5.61
C GLY A 13 -9.37 -13.81 -5.31
N LYS A 14 -9.46 -14.60 -6.38
CA LYS A 14 -9.75 -16.04 -6.28
C LYS A 14 -8.55 -16.82 -5.75
N PRO A 15 -8.79 -18.02 -5.22
CA PRO A 15 -7.71 -18.94 -4.88
C PRO A 15 -6.85 -19.27 -6.09
N HIS A 16 -5.55 -19.44 -5.88
CA HIS A 16 -4.61 -19.83 -6.92
C HIS A 16 -4.13 -21.26 -6.77
N SER A 17 -3.93 -21.73 -5.56
CA SER A 17 -3.34 -23.05 -5.34
C SER A 17 -3.95 -23.74 -4.13
N LEU A 18 -3.68 -25.04 -4.03
CA LEU A 18 -4.14 -25.87 -2.90
C LEU A 18 -3.47 -25.49 -1.57
N ARG A 19 -2.38 -24.71 -1.63
CA ARG A 19 -1.57 -24.39 -0.46
C ARG A 19 -1.97 -23.08 0.22
N GLY A 20 -3.08 -22.49 -0.18
CA GLY A 20 -3.56 -21.27 0.48
C GLY A 20 -3.15 -19.98 -0.18
N PHE A 21 -2.46 -20.01 -1.32
CA PHE A 21 -2.19 -18.79 -2.09
C PHE A 21 -3.43 -18.33 -2.82
N GLN A 22 -3.62 -17.01 -2.87
CA GLN A 22 -4.69 -16.40 -3.64
C GLN A 22 -4.19 -15.14 -4.33
N TYR A 23 -4.89 -14.75 -5.38
CA TYR A 23 -4.57 -13.50 -6.07
C TYR A 23 -4.90 -12.32 -5.18
N ILE A 24 -4.08 -11.28 -5.30
CA ILE A 24 -4.30 -10.02 -4.62
C ILE A 24 -4.04 -8.89 -5.61
N ASN A 25 -5.01 -7.99 -5.72
CA ASN A 25 -4.85 -6.77 -6.50
C ASN A 25 -4.43 -5.68 -5.52
N ILE A 26 -3.14 -5.40 -5.49
CA ILE A 26 -2.53 -4.50 -4.53
C ILE A 26 -1.95 -3.28 -5.23
N ASP A 27 -1.98 -2.15 -4.54
CA ASP A 27 -1.33 -0.92 -4.96
C ASP A 27 0.11 -1.19 -5.39
N ASN A 28 0.50 -0.65 -6.55
CA ASN A 28 1.82 -0.87 -7.15
C ASN A 28 2.98 -0.54 -6.21
N PHE A 29 2.79 0.42 -5.32
CA PHE A 29 3.83 0.80 -4.38
C PHE A 29 4.35 -0.40 -3.58
N PHE A 30 3.43 -1.30 -3.18
CA PHE A 30 3.77 -2.42 -2.29
C PHE A 30 4.34 -3.65 -3.02
N ARG A 31 4.28 -3.67 -4.34
CA ARG A 31 4.68 -4.87 -5.11
C ARG A 31 6.16 -5.20 -5.00
N ARG A 32 6.99 -4.22 -4.71
CA ARG A 32 8.44 -4.39 -4.60
C ARG A 32 8.92 -4.76 -3.21
N PHE A 33 8.03 -4.81 -2.23
CA PHE A 33 8.40 -5.11 -0.85
C PHE A 33 8.10 -6.56 -0.51
N ASP A 34 8.88 -7.11 0.41
CA ASP A 34 8.54 -8.37 1.05
C ASP A 34 7.57 -8.05 2.19
N LEU A 35 6.30 -8.41 2.01
CA LEU A 35 5.26 -8.13 2.99
C LEU A 35 5.11 -9.24 4.02
N SER A 36 6.00 -10.23 4.04
CA SER A 36 5.95 -11.32 5.02
C SER A 36 6.03 -10.78 6.44
N ASN A 37 5.24 -11.36 7.32
CA ASN A 37 5.14 -11.02 8.74
C ASN A 37 4.44 -9.69 9.05
N ILE A 38 3.95 -8.99 8.03
CA ILE A 38 3.13 -7.80 8.23
C ILE A 38 1.71 -8.24 8.57
N SER A 39 1.10 -7.54 9.52
CA SER A 39 -0.31 -7.72 9.84
C SER A 39 -1.17 -6.84 8.95
N MET A 40 -2.21 -7.41 8.37
CA MET A 40 -3.14 -6.67 7.53
C MET A 40 -4.57 -6.90 8.00
N GLN A 41 -5.40 -5.89 7.85
CA GLN A 41 -6.82 -5.99 8.13
C GLN A 41 -7.53 -6.49 6.87
N VAL A 42 -8.15 -7.67 6.96
CA VAL A 42 -8.88 -8.28 5.85
C VAL A 42 -10.35 -8.38 6.27
N GLY A 43 -11.19 -7.51 5.70
CA GLY A 43 -12.54 -7.39 6.21
C GLY A 43 -12.51 -6.98 7.67
N ASN A 44 -13.07 -7.82 8.53
CA ASN A 44 -13.10 -7.57 9.98
C ASN A 44 -12.03 -8.34 10.76
N GLU A 45 -11.11 -9.00 10.07
CA GLU A 45 -10.09 -9.83 10.71
C GLU A 45 -8.70 -9.26 10.51
N GLU A 46 -7.86 -9.40 11.52
CA GLU A 46 -6.44 -9.07 11.40
C GLU A 46 -5.68 -10.34 11.08
N LEU A 47 -5.03 -10.38 9.92
CA LEU A 47 -4.31 -11.55 9.43
C LEU A 47 -2.83 -11.22 9.21
N ILE A 48 -1.97 -12.20 9.47
CA ILE A 48 -0.53 -12.05 9.28
C ILE A 48 -0.13 -12.66 7.95
N VAL A 49 0.61 -11.90 7.15
CA VAL A 49 1.11 -12.39 5.87
C VAL A 49 2.21 -13.41 6.10
N GLU A 50 2.05 -14.60 5.56
CA GLU A 50 3.09 -15.62 5.58
C GLU A 50 4.01 -15.49 4.37
N ASN A 51 3.45 -15.24 3.19
CA ASN A 51 4.22 -15.10 1.97
C ASN A 51 3.50 -14.15 1.01
N PHE A 52 4.28 -13.33 0.31
CA PHE A 52 3.79 -12.42 -0.71
C PHE A 52 4.78 -12.44 -1.85
N LYS A 53 4.32 -12.72 -3.07
CA LYS A 53 5.23 -12.85 -4.21
C LYS A 53 4.59 -12.35 -5.50
N THR A 54 5.45 -11.98 -6.44
CA THR A 54 5.04 -11.63 -7.79
C THR A 54 4.72 -12.93 -8.56
N HIS A 55 3.64 -12.89 -9.32
CA HIS A 55 3.22 -13.99 -10.18
C HIS A 55 2.87 -13.42 -11.54
N LEU A 56 3.60 -13.82 -12.58
CA LEU A 56 3.51 -13.22 -13.90
C LEU A 56 3.83 -11.72 -13.85
N LYS A 57 3.57 -10.99 -14.93
CA LYS A 57 3.99 -9.58 -15.03
C LYS A 57 3.22 -8.66 -14.08
N ASP A 58 1.91 -8.87 -13.98
CA ASP A 58 1.02 -7.89 -13.34
C ASP A 58 0.28 -8.44 -12.14
N ARG A 59 0.58 -9.65 -11.71
CA ARG A 59 -0.17 -10.32 -10.67
C ARG A 59 0.69 -10.59 -9.46
N ASN A 60 0.03 -10.54 -8.31
CA ASN A 60 0.66 -10.91 -7.04
C ASN A 60 -0.16 -12.00 -6.38
N LEU A 61 0.53 -12.83 -5.62
CA LEU A 61 -0.06 -13.87 -4.80
C LEU A 61 0.26 -13.61 -3.35
N ILE A 62 -0.69 -13.88 -2.47
CA ILE A 62 -0.51 -13.72 -1.04
C ILE A 62 -1.01 -14.97 -0.31
N LYS A 63 -0.31 -15.33 0.77
CA LYS A 63 -0.75 -16.38 1.68
C LYS A 63 -0.70 -15.81 3.09
N PHE A 64 -1.81 -15.96 3.81
CA PHE A 64 -1.89 -15.57 5.22
C PHE A 64 -1.63 -16.79 6.10
N LYS A 65 -1.05 -16.56 7.28
CA LYS A 65 -0.81 -17.63 8.25
C LYS A 65 -2.12 -18.31 8.62
N ASP A 66 -2.09 -19.62 8.74
CA ASP A 66 -3.20 -20.48 9.12
C ASP A 66 -4.31 -20.61 8.07
N PHE A 67 -4.11 -20.06 6.89
CA PHE A 67 -5.04 -20.20 5.77
C PHE A 67 -4.39 -21.10 4.72
N ASP A 68 -4.47 -22.42 4.96
CA ASP A 68 -3.70 -23.41 4.21
C ASP A 68 -4.54 -24.20 3.19
N THR A 69 -5.84 -23.92 3.07
CA THR A 69 -6.74 -24.64 2.19
C THR A 69 -7.50 -23.70 1.28
N ILE A 70 -8.01 -24.24 0.17
CA ILE A 70 -8.85 -23.46 -0.74
C ILE A 70 -10.09 -22.95 -0.02
N GLU A 71 -10.72 -23.79 0.81
CA GLU A 71 -11.93 -23.40 1.53
C GLU A 71 -11.67 -22.23 2.44
N SER A 72 -10.53 -22.22 3.14
CA SER A 72 -10.22 -21.14 4.07
C SER A 72 -10.02 -19.81 3.35
N ILE A 73 -9.41 -19.81 2.17
CA ILE A 73 -9.14 -18.57 1.44
C ILE A 73 -10.30 -18.13 0.55
N GLU A 74 -11.18 -19.07 0.16
CA GLU A 74 -12.36 -18.70 -0.65
C GLU A 74 -13.27 -17.74 0.13
N ARG A 75 -13.39 -17.90 1.44
CA ARG A 75 -14.18 -16.97 2.25
C ARG A 75 -13.58 -15.56 2.32
N LEU A 76 -12.29 -15.42 1.98
CA LEU A 76 -11.63 -14.10 1.94
C LEU A 76 -11.77 -13.41 0.59
N ARG A 77 -12.27 -14.13 -0.41
CA ARG A 77 -12.39 -13.59 -1.76
C ARG A 77 -13.20 -12.30 -1.78
N ASP A 78 -12.72 -11.34 -2.56
CA ASP A 78 -13.31 -10.02 -2.76
C ASP A 78 -13.27 -9.11 -1.51
N LYS A 79 -12.66 -9.55 -0.43
CA LYS A 79 -12.51 -8.70 0.75
C LYS A 79 -11.43 -7.63 0.52
N VAL A 80 -11.69 -6.46 1.08
CA VAL A 80 -10.75 -5.33 1.04
C VAL A 80 -9.67 -5.56 2.08
N VAL A 81 -8.44 -5.28 1.68
CA VAL A 81 -7.26 -5.38 2.55
C VAL A 81 -6.78 -3.99 2.89
N SER A 82 -6.57 -3.75 4.17
CA SER A 82 -6.07 -2.47 4.66
C SER A 82 -4.78 -2.67 5.46
N ILE A 83 -3.94 -1.63 5.43
CA ILE A 83 -2.68 -1.62 6.16
C ILE A 83 -2.70 -0.49 7.18
N SER A 84 -2.06 -0.73 8.34
CA SER A 84 -1.95 0.28 9.39
C SER A 84 -0.83 1.26 9.10
N ASP A 85 -1.02 2.52 9.49
CA ASP A 85 0.01 3.55 9.37
C ASP A 85 1.23 3.28 10.26
N LYS A 86 1.15 2.32 11.19
CA LYS A 86 2.32 1.92 11.98
C LYS A 86 3.46 1.38 11.12
N TYR A 87 3.17 0.90 9.92
CA TYR A 87 4.19 0.38 9.01
C TYR A 87 4.80 1.45 8.11
N LYS A 88 4.41 2.70 8.28
CA LYS A 88 4.84 3.79 7.41
C LYS A 88 6.36 3.86 7.23
N ASN A 89 7.10 3.73 8.32
CA ASN A 89 8.56 3.82 8.29
C ASN A 89 9.23 2.55 7.78
N ASP A 90 8.54 1.41 7.82
CA ASP A 90 9.12 0.13 7.39
C ASP A 90 9.36 0.09 5.88
N PHE A 91 8.68 0.93 5.13
CA PHE A 91 8.79 0.97 3.67
C PHE A 91 9.84 1.96 3.17
N LEU A 92 10.58 2.61 4.07
CA LEU A 92 11.57 3.61 3.67
C LEU A 92 12.87 3.01 3.14
N ASN A 93 13.18 1.79 3.54
CA ASN A 93 14.51 1.21 3.27
C ASN A 93 14.83 1.12 1.78
N ASP A 94 13.87 0.74 0.96
CA ASP A 94 14.09 0.52 -0.47
C ASP A 94 13.60 1.66 -1.35
N SER A 95 12.68 2.49 -0.86
CA SER A 95 12.03 3.50 -1.68
C SER A 95 12.38 4.93 -1.32
N LYS A 96 13.02 5.14 -0.18
CA LYS A 96 13.32 6.45 0.39
C LYS A 96 12.10 7.24 0.85
N LEU A 97 10.93 6.93 0.32
CA LEU A 97 9.68 7.64 0.63
C LEU A 97 8.63 6.65 1.06
N PRO A 98 7.83 6.96 2.09
CA PRO A 98 6.72 6.10 2.48
C PRO A 98 5.60 6.17 1.46
N TRP A 99 4.67 5.23 1.54
CA TRP A 99 3.51 5.22 0.65
C TRP A 99 2.74 6.54 0.74
N PRO A 100 2.44 7.20 -0.40
CA PRO A 100 1.82 8.52 -0.37
C PRO A 100 0.42 8.52 0.25
N GLY A 101 -0.27 7.39 0.24
CA GLY A 101 -1.60 7.29 0.86
C GLY A 101 -1.64 7.64 2.34
N PHE A 102 -0.50 7.52 3.05
CA PHE A 102 -0.43 7.93 4.45
C PHE A 102 -0.58 9.45 4.63
N PHE A 103 -0.45 10.21 3.56
CA PHE A 103 -0.42 11.67 3.61
C PHE A 103 -1.59 12.32 2.88
N ILE A 104 -2.60 11.55 2.52
CA ILE A 104 -3.80 12.08 1.89
C ILE A 104 -4.45 13.12 2.82
N ASN A 105 -4.79 14.27 2.25
CA ASN A 105 -5.38 15.42 2.95
C ASN A 105 -4.44 16.09 3.95
N LYS A 106 -3.14 15.79 3.89
CA LYS A 106 -2.15 16.43 4.77
C LYS A 106 -1.35 17.46 4.00
N ASN A 107 -0.91 18.49 4.73
CA ASN A 107 -0.09 19.55 4.16
C ASN A 107 1.30 19.02 3.81
N LEU A 108 1.81 19.47 2.68
CA LEU A 108 3.11 19.02 2.14
C LEU A 108 4.27 19.98 2.50
N GLY A 109 4.13 20.69 3.60
CA GLY A 109 5.22 21.53 4.10
C GLY A 109 5.36 22.89 3.44
N LYS A 110 4.54 23.21 2.46
CA LYS A 110 4.54 24.50 1.78
C LYS A 110 3.14 25.10 1.78
N SER A 111 2.98 26.26 2.42
CA SER A 111 1.76 27.04 2.38
C SER A 111 0.49 26.19 2.33
N ASP A 112 -0.25 26.28 1.24
CA ASP A 112 -1.56 25.67 1.09
C ASP A 112 -1.52 24.37 0.27
N LEU A 113 -0.34 23.78 0.09
CA LEU A 113 -0.24 22.54 -0.70
C LEU A 113 -0.62 21.32 0.13
N VAL A 114 -1.64 20.62 -0.33
CA VAL A 114 -2.20 19.45 0.33
C VAL A 114 -2.24 18.30 -0.67
N LEU A 115 -1.85 17.12 -0.23
CA LEU A 115 -1.95 15.93 -1.06
C LEU A 115 -3.42 15.49 -1.15
N LEU A 116 -3.99 15.58 -2.34
CA LEU A 116 -5.40 15.24 -2.58
C LEU A 116 -5.62 13.77 -2.91
N GLY A 117 -4.63 13.15 -3.56
CA GLY A 117 -4.76 11.78 -3.99
C GLY A 117 -3.51 11.36 -4.76
N PHE A 118 -3.57 10.15 -5.30
CA PHE A 118 -2.48 9.65 -6.13
C PHE A 118 -3.02 8.70 -7.18
N ASN A 119 -2.25 8.57 -8.26
CA ASN A 119 -2.58 7.70 -9.38
C ASN A 119 -1.43 6.77 -9.67
N PHE A 120 -1.75 5.57 -10.09
CA PHE A 120 -0.77 4.58 -10.49
C PHE A 120 -0.79 4.45 -12.01
N SER A 121 0.39 4.41 -12.59
CA SER A 121 0.54 4.13 -14.01
C SER A 121 1.69 3.14 -14.15
N GLN A 122 1.38 1.93 -14.51
CA GLN A 122 2.36 0.85 -14.69
C GLN A 122 3.37 0.77 -13.53
N ASN A 123 4.52 1.43 -13.65
CA ASN A 123 5.58 1.38 -12.66
C ASN A 123 5.76 2.68 -11.89
N PHE A 124 4.86 3.64 -12.07
CA PHE A 124 5.02 4.98 -11.49
C PHE A 124 3.82 5.34 -10.63
N THR A 125 4.10 6.09 -9.57
CA THR A 125 3.08 6.71 -8.75
C THR A 125 3.14 8.21 -8.95
N PHE A 126 1.99 8.83 -9.15
CA PHE A 126 1.86 10.28 -9.29
C PHE A 126 0.96 10.81 -8.18
N CYS A 127 1.30 11.98 -7.68
CA CYS A 127 0.53 12.65 -6.64
C CYS A 127 -0.25 13.83 -7.20
N GLU A 128 -1.52 13.94 -6.80
CA GLU A 128 -2.35 15.10 -7.09
C GLU A 128 -2.31 16.03 -5.90
N VAL A 129 -1.92 17.28 -6.14
CA VAL A 129 -1.69 18.27 -5.09
C VAL A 129 -2.59 19.48 -5.32
N SER A 130 -3.19 19.99 -4.25
CA SER A 130 -4.04 21.18 -4.30
C SER A 130 -3.26 22.41 -4.78
N ASN A 131 -3.94 23.32 -5.45
CA ASN A 131 -3.37 24.58 -5.94
C ASN A 131 -2.28 24.43 -6.98
N LEU A 132 -2.12 23.23 -7.53
CA LEU A 132 -1.27 22.96 -8.69
C LEU A 132 -2.20 22.53 -9.82
N THR A 133 -2.16 23.25 -10.93
CA THR A 133 -3.22 23.16 -11.93
C THR A 133 -2.94 22.22 -13.09
N ASP A 134 -1.69 21.90 -13.36
CA ASP A 134 -1.39 21.34 -14.67
C ASP A 134 -1.09 19.85 -14.70
N PHE A 135 -0.30 19.33 -13.74
CA PHE A 135 0.13 17.93 -13.82
C PHE A 135 0.22 17.29 -12.45
N PRO A 136 -0.11 15.99 -12.37
CA PRO A 136 0.28 15.21 -11.20
C PRO A 136 1.80 15.23 -11.04
N ILE A 137 2.27 15.20 -9.81
CA ILE A 137 3.69 15.25 -9.49
C ILE A 137 4.20 13.83 -9.31
N PRO A 138 5.29 13.42 -9.99
CA PRO A 138 5.86 12.10 -9.78
C PRO A 138 6.28 11.91 -8.33
N TYR A 139 5.94 10.76 -7.76
CA TYR A 139 6.29 10.43 -6.39
C TYR A 139 7.69 9.83 -6.34
N ASN A 140 8.69 10.68 -6.18
CA ASN A 140 10.09 10.28 -6.08
C ASN A 140 10.87 11.32 -5.28
N ASP A 141 12.15 11.04 -5.02
CA ASP A 141 13.00 11.88 -4.18
C ASP A 141 13.45 13.19 -4.86
N LYS A 142 13.16 13.37 -6.14
CA LYS A 142 13.40 14.65 -6.82
C LYS A 142 12.34 15.68 -6.47
N PHE A 143 11.14 15.24 -6.16
CA PHE A 143 10.00 16.12 -5.90
C PHE A 143 9.57 16.10 -4.44
N PHE A 144 9.86 15.06 -3.71
CA PHE A 144 9.42 14.92 -2.32
C PHE A 144 10.56 14.55 -1.41
N SER A 145 10.47 15.00 -0.17
CA SER A 145 11.36 14.63 0.92
C SER A 145 10.51 14.21 2.11
N TYR A 146 10.95 13.21 2.87
CA TYR A 146 10.26 12.77 4.07
C TYR A 146 11.15 13.08 5.27
N GLN A 147 10.67 13.98 6.14
CA GLN A 147 11.42 14.45 7.31
C GLN A 147 10.48 14.63 8.49
N ASN A 148 10.89 14.18 9.66
CA ASN A 148 10.15 14.39 10.91
C ASN A 148 8.67 13.93 10.79
N ASN A 149 8.47 12.78 10.19
CA ASN A 149 7.12 12.21 9.95
C ASN A 149 6.24 13.08 9.06
N GLN A 150 6.82 13.95 8.26
CA GLN A 150 6.10 14.79 7.32
C GLN A 150 6.63 14.61 5.91
N LEU A 151 5.74 14.48 4.95
CA LEU A 151 6.08 14.49 3.53
C LEU A 151 6.13 15.93 3.05
N ILE A 152 7.22 16.31 2.39
CA ILE A 152 7.45 17.69 1.95
C ILE A 152 7.63 17.72 0.45
N LEU A 153 6.90 18.60 -0.22
CA LEU A 153 7.09 18.85 -1.64
C LEU A 153 8.22 19.88 -1.80
N ILE A 154 9.29 19.49 -2.50
CA ILE A 154 10.52 20.29 -2.57
C ILE A 154 10.75 20.99 -3.91
N ASN A 155 9.94 20.70 -4.92
CA ASN A 155 10.04 21.38 -6.22
C ASN A 155 8.70 21.87 -6.74
#